data_a398bad3f581adbd3d3cdfd8d765ff02
#
_entry.id   a398bad3f581adbd3d3cdfd8d765ff02
#
_cell.length_a   1.000
_cell.length_b   1.000
_cell.length_c   1.000
_cell.angle_alpha   90.00
_cell.angle_beta   90.00
_cell.angle_gamma   90.00
#
_symmetry.space_group_name_H-M   'P 1'
#
loop_
_entity.id
_entity.type
_entity.pdbx_description
1 polymer ?
#
loop_
_entity_poly.entity_id
_entity_poly.type
_entity_poly.pdbx_seq_one_letter_code
_entity_poly.pdbx_strand_id
1 'polypeptide(L)'
;MNIPSDRFMIPCHLMGPHFSPCAASEKTGIQFYKQTEVGEIEHIGKRKEIAKVGHASFEPPLEFQQTENPYIGLFWMIDTLTEHIDTLRSCGADDIWIDLGVVSHLDVKLEFEPDFLMKLANLKIPFLISGYIETADE
;
A
#
# COMPACT_ATOMS: atom_id res chain seq x y z
N MET A 1 -19.31 0.44 -27.47
CA MET A 1 -18.09 0.98 -26.86
C MET A 1 -18.13 0.76 -25.35
N ASN A 2 -17.13 0.11 -24.83
CA ASN A 2 -17.06 -0.12 -23.39
C ASN A 2 -16.42 1.09 -22.71
N ILE A 3 -17.10 1.60 -21.70
CA ILE A 3 -16.55 2.66 -20.86
C ILE A 3 -15.69 1.98 -19.81
N PRO A 4 -14.41 2.36 -19.66
CA PRO A 4 -13.57 1.76 -18.64
C PRO A 4 -14.16 1.99 -17.25
N SER A 5 -14.15 0.94 -16.44
CA SER A 5 -14.57 1.07 -15.04
C SER A 5 -13.47 1.74 -14.24
N ASP A 6 -13.86 2.43 -13.18
CA ASP A 6 -12.91 2.97 -12.23
C ASP A 6 -12.12 1.84 -11.60
N ARG A 7 -10.84 2.08 -11.36
CA ARG A 7 -9.97 1.11 -10.72
C ARG A 7 -9.36 1.69 -9.48
N PHE A 8 -9.17 0.84 -8.50
CA PHE A 8 -8.58 1.24 -7.23
C PHE A 8 -7.38 0.35 -6.93
N MET A 9 -6.32 0.99 -6.48
CA MET A 9 -5.12 0.30 -6.02
C MET A 9 -4.90 0.67 -4.56
N ILE A 10 -4.58 -0.31 -3.74
CA ILE A 10 -4.49 -0.09 -2.30
C ILE A 10 -3.17 -0.64 -1.77
N PRO A 11 -2.03 -0.10 -2.23
CA PRO A 11 -0.76 -0.53 -1.68
C PRO A 11 -0.52 0.07 -0.30
N CYS A 12 0.16 -0.71 0.53
CA CYS A 12 0.75 -0.24 1.77
C CYS A 12 2.27 -0.28 1.61
N HIS A 13 2.91 0.79 1.96
CA HIS A 13 4.36 0.92 1.86
C HIS A 13 4.99 1.00 3.24
N LEU A 14 6.13 0.33 3.38
CA LEU A 14 6.88 0.28 4.64
C LEU A 14 8.33 0.62 4.35
N MET A 15 8.96 1.36 5.24
CA MET A 15 10.32 1.81 5.05
C MET A 15 10.99 2.10 6.39
N GLY A 16 12.29 1.87 6.47
CA GLY A 16 13.08 2.25 7.62
C GLY A 16 14.55 1.91 7.44
N PRO A 17 15.46 2.66 8.10
CA PRO A 17 16.91 2.40 7.99
C PRO A 17 17.32 1.06 8.57
N HIS A 18 16.49 0.48 9.43
CA HIS A 18 16.74 -0.84 10.04
C HIS A 18 15.64 -1.85 9.71
N PHE A 19 14.81 -1.54 8.71
CA PHE A 19 13.71 -2.40 8.34
C PHE A 19 14.20 -3.61 7.55
N SER A 20 13.78 -4.81 7.98
CA SER A 20 14.02 -6.05 7.26
C SER A 20 12.70 -6.61 6.74
N PRO A 21 12.40 -6.44 5.44
CA PRO A 21 11.22 -7.06 4.85
C PRO A 21 11.17 -8.58 5.03
N CYS A 22 12.30 -9.24 4.92
CA CYS A 22 12.37 -10.69 5.06
C CYS A 22 11.90 -11.12 6.45
N ALA A 23 12.43 -10.48 7.50
CA ALA A 23 12.02 -10.78 8.87
C ALA A 23 10.54 -10.45 9.10
N ALA A 24 10.07 -9.34 8.54
CA ALA A 24 8.68 -8.94 8.65
C ALA A 24 7.75 -9.96 7.99
N SER A 25 8.10 -10.42 6.79
CA SER A 25 7.32 -11.43 6.09
C SER A 25 7.26 -12.74 6.87
N GLU A 26 8.37 -13.18 7.42
CA GLU A 26 8.41 -14.40 8.22
C GLU A 26 7.52 -14.33 9.46
N LYS A 27 7.52 -13.19 10.14
CA LYS A 27 6.78 -13.03 11.39
C LYS A 27 5.29 -12.78 11.20
N THR A 28 4.91 -12.16 10.09
CA THR A 28 3.51 -11.77 9.87
C THR A 28 2.79 -12.66 8.85
N GLY A 29 3.53 -13.32 7.97
CA GLY A 29 2.94 -14.03 6.84
C GLY A 29 2.55 -13.12 5.69
N ILE A 30 2.77 -11.82 5.81
CA ILE A 30 2.47 -10.88 4.72
C ILE A 30 3.44 -11.10 3.58
N GLN A 31 2.91 -11.20 2.36
CA GLN A 31 3.72 -11.34 1.15
C GLN A 31 3.87 -9.99 0.48
N PHE A 32 5.12 -9.56 0.32
CA PHE A 32 5.41 -8.30 -0.35
C PHE A 32 5.61 -8.53 -1.84
N TYR A 33 4.96 -7.72 -2.67
CA TYR A 33 5.18 -7.80 -4.12
C TYR A 33 6.44 -7.05 -4.54
N LYS A 34 6.98 -6.23 -3.65
CA LYS A 34 8.23 -5.51 -3.84
C LYS A 34 8.91 -5.40 -2.50
N GLN A 35 10.19 -5.71 -2.44
CA GLN A 35 10.97 -5.57 -1.22
C GLN A 35 12.44 -5.39 -1.50
N THR A 36 13.11 -4.63 -0.65
CA THR A 36 14.55 -4.40 -0.71
C THR A 36 15.10 -4.37 0.71
N GLU A 37 16.11 -5.20 0.97
CA GLU A 37 16.84 -5.20 2.26
C GLU A 37 17.90 -4.11 2.26
N VAL A 38 18.21 -3.60 3.45
CA VAL A 38 19.34 -2.69 3.61
C VAL A 38 20.61 -3.39 3.12
N GLY A 39 21.38 -2.69 2.30
CA GLY A 39 22.64 -3.24 1.77
C GLY A 39 22.49 -3.91 0.41
N GLU A 40 21.27 -4.14 -0.06
CA GLU A 40 21.07 -4.67 -1.41
C GLU A 40 21.41 -3.60 -2.45
N ILE A 41 21.77 -4.07 -3.64
CA ILE A 41 22.04 -3.17 -4.76
C ILE A 41 20.71 -2.84 -5.44
N GLU A 42 20.40 -1.55 -5.49
CA GLU A 42 19.21 -1.05 -6.20
C GLU A 42 19.60 -0.47 -7.54
N HIS A 43 18.78 -0.71 -8.54
CA HIS A 43 18.92 -0.10 -9.86
C HIS A 43 17.96 1.09 -9.95
N ILE A 44 18.52 2.30 -10.01
CA ILE A 44 17.74 3.53 -10.13
C ILE A 44 18.05 4.13 -11.50
N GLY A 45 17.22 3.82 -12.49
CA GLY A 45 17.50 4.16 -13.88
C GLY A 45 18.75 3.44 -14.35
N LYS A 46 19.77 4.17 -14.74
CA LYS A 46 21.06 3.62 -15.18
C LYS A 46 22.08 3.50 -14.06
N ARG A 47 21.72 3.93 -12.84
CA ARG A 47 22.64 3.89 -11.70
C ARG A 47 22.38 2.68 -10.83
N LYS A 48 23.42 2.27 -10.14
CA LYS A 48 23.33 1.23 -9.11
C LYS A 48 23.71 1.89 -7.79
N GLU A 49 22.87 1.72 -6.79
CA GLU A 49 23.14 2.25 -5.46
C GLU A 49 22.92 1.16 -4.43
N ILE A 50 23.62 1.27 -3.32
CA ILE A 50 23.40 0.38 -2.18
C ILE A 50 22.24 0.93 -1.38
N ALA A 51 21.25 0.08 -1.11
CA ALA A 51 20.08 0.48 -0.35
C ALA A 51 20.47 0.86 1.08
N LYS A 52 20.14 2.10 1.46
CA LYS A 52 20.40 2.61 2.82
C LYS A 52 19.23 2.36 3.75
N VAL A 53 18.06 2.08 3.19
CA VAL A 53 16.86 1.77 3.94
C VAL A 53 16.25 0.49 3.39
N GLY A 54 15.62 -0.30 4.26
CA GLY A 54 14.79 -1.39 3.81
C GLY A 54 13.43 -0.85 3.44
N HIS A 55 12.82 -1.40 2.41
CA HIS A 55 11.46 -1.03 2.05
C HIS A 55 10.70 -2.22 1.48
N ALA A 56 9.40 -2.18 1.61
CA ALA A 56 8.52 -3.21 1.08
C ALA A 56 7.15 -2.62 0.79
N SER A 57 6.45 -3.28 -0.10
CA SER A 57 5.08 -2.90 -0.43
C SER A 57 4.21 -4.15 -0.54
N PHE A 58 3.00 -4.05 -0.04
CA PHE A 58 2.02 -5.13 -0.20
C PHE A 58 0.65 -4.53 -0.47
N GLU A 59 -0.22 -5.37 -0.99
CA GLU A 59 -1.56 -4.95 -1.35
C GLU A 59 -2.55 -6.06 -1.01
N PRO A 60 -3.86 -5.76 -0.99
CA PRO A 60 -4.85 -6.81 -0.74
C PRO A 60 -4.77 -7.91 -1.81
N PRO A 61 -5.13 -9.14 -1.46
CA PRO A 61 -5.23 -10.20 -2.47
C PRO A 61 -6.19 -9.81 -3.60
N LEU A 62 -6.01 -10.38 -4.78
CA LEU A 62 -6.80 -10.05 -5.96
C LEU A 62 -8.31 -10.12 -5.71
N GLU A 63 -8.76 -11.08 -4.94
CA GLU A 63 -10.17 -11.24 -4.61
C GLU A 63 -10.77 -10.04 -3.90
N PHE A 64 -9.93 -9.21 -3.26
CA PHE A 64 -10.36 -7.99 -2.56
C PHE A 64 -10.11 -6.73 -3.39
N GLN A 65 -9.52 -6.86 -4.57
CA GLN A 65 -9.19 -5.72 -5.43
C GLN A 65 -10.10 -5.59 -6.66
N GLN A 66 -10.81 -6.63 -7.03
CA GLN A 66 -11.51 -6.72 -8.30
C GLN A 66 -12.86 -6.03 -8.34
N THR A 67 -13.14 -5.13 -7.44
CA THR A 67 -14.43 -4.50 -7.35
C THR A 67 -14.35 -3.03 -7.70
N GLU A 68 -15.45 -2.48 -8.16
CA GLU A 68 -15.59 -1.04 -8.33
C GLU A 68 -15.72 -0.35 -6.98
N ASN A 69 -15.73 -1.13 -5.91
CA ASN A 69 -15.87 -0.66 -4.55
C ASN A 69 -14.52 -0.79 -3.84
N PRO A 70 -13.87 0.35 -3.48
CA PRO A 70 -12.56 0.30 -2.83
C PRO A 70 -12.60 -0.15 -1.37
N TYR A 71 -13.79 -0.16 -0.76
CA TYR A 71 -13.91 -0.36 0.68
C TYR A 71 -13.51 -1.76 1.13
N ILE A 72 -13.83 -2.78 0.32
CA ILE A 72 -13.47 -4.16 0.65
C ILE A 72 -11.96 -4.31 0.83
N GLY A 73 -11.20 -3.80 -0.13
CA GLY A 73 -9.74 -3.83 -0.04
C GLY A 73 -9.19 -2.96 1.07
N LEU A 74 -9.80 -1.78 1.28
CA LEU A 74 -9.38 -0.89 2.36
C LEU A 74 -9.61 -1.51 3.73
N PHE A 75 -10.75 -2.16 3.94
CA PHE A 75 -11.01 -2.85 5.20
C PHE A 75 -10.04 -4.01 5.40
N TRP A 76 -9.75 -4.76 4.35
CA TRP A 76 -8.75 -5.82 4.42
C TRP A 76 -7.40 -5.24 4.88
N MET A 77 -7.01 -4.12 4.27
CA MET A 77 -5.73 -3.48 4.60
C MET A 77 -5.69 -3.01 6.05
N ILE A 78 -6.76 -2.35 6.50
CA ILE A 78 -6.83 -1.85 7.88
C ILE A 78 -6.81 -3.01 8.88
N ASP A 79 -7.56 -4.08 8.61
CA ASP A 79 -7.59 -5.23 9.50
C ASP A 79 -6.23 -5.92 9.57
N THR A 80 -5.56 -6.05 8.42
CA THR A 80 -4.23 -6.65 8.36
C THR A 80 -3.22 -5.80 9.14
N LEU A 81 -3.24 -4.49 8.96
CA LEU A 81 -2.34 -3.60 9.68
C LEU A 81 -2.66 -3.56 11.17
N THR A 82 -3.94 -3.58 11.54
CA THR A 82 -4.31 -3.61 12.94
C THR A 82 -3.72 -4.83 13.65
N GLU A 83 -3.71 -5.97 12.96
CA GLU A 83 -3.15 -7.19 13.51
C GLU A 83 -1.63 -7.17 13.59
N HIS A 84 -0.97 -6.58 12.60
CA HIS A 84 0.48 -6.76 12.42
C HIS A 84 1.34 -5.52 12.60
N ILE A 85 0.76 -4.35 12.82
CA ILE A 85 1.54 -3.10 12.78
C ILE A 85 2.64 -3.05 13.83
N ASP A 86 2.40 -3.58 15.01
CA ASP A 86 3.41 -3.57 16.07
C ASP A 86 4.58 -4.47 15.70
N THR A 87 4.30 -5.63 15.10
CA THR A 87 5.35 -6.53 14.61
C THR A 87 6.14 -5.88 13.48
N LEU A 88 5.46 -5.21 12.55
CA LEU A 88 6.12 -4.52 11.45
C LEU A 88 7.05 -3.43 11.98
N ARG A 89 6.59 -2.66 12.95
CA ARG A 89 7.43 -1.64 13.59
C ARG A 89 8.61 -2.26 14.32
N SER A 90 8.42 -3.38 14.96
CA SER A 90 9.52 -4.09 15.65
C SER A 90 10.56 -4.61 14.67
N CYS A 91 10.19 -4.82 13.42
CA CYS A 91 11.12 -5.20 12.35
C CYS A 91 11.81 -4.00 11.71
N GLY A 92 11.55 -2.80 12.20
CA GLY A 92 12.23 -1.59 11.75
C GLY A 92 11.43 -0.72 10.79
N ALA A 93 10.16 -1.02 10.54
CA ALA A 93 9.32 -0.21 9.67
C ALA A 93 8.90 1.07 10.41
N ASP A 94 9.71 2.11 10.29
CA ASP A 94 9.46 3.40 10.94
C ASP A 94 8.40 4.20 10.21
N ASP A 95 8.38 4.11 8.88
CA ASP A 95 7.41 4.79 8.04
C ASP A 95 6.50 3.75 7.42
N ILE A 96 5.20 3.87 7.68
CA ILE A 96 4.18 2.99 7.13
C ILE A 96 3.06 3.90 6.61
N TRP A 97 2.63 3.69 5.38
CA TRP A 97 1.51 4.48 4.84
C TRP A 97 0.72 3.67 3.82
N ILE A 98 -0.56 4.04 3.69
CA ILE A 98 -1.44 3.47 2.68
C ILE A 98 -1.64 4.52 1.59
N ASP A 99 -1.55 4.12 0.34
CA ASP A 99 -1.79 5.02 -0.79
C ASP A 99 -2.95 4.46 -1.62
N LEU A 100 -4.11 5.09 -1.51
CA LEU A 100 -5.25 4.70 -2.32
C LEU A 100 -5.13 5.35 -3.69
N GLY A 101 -4.81 4.56 -4.69
CA GLY A 101 -4.77 5.01 -6.07
C GLY A 101 -6.15 4.89 -6.71
N VAL A 102 -6.61 5.97 -7.31
CA VAL A 102 -7.91 6.01 -7.99
C VAL A 102 -7.66 6.31 -9.46
N VAL A 103 -7.94 5.33 -10.32
CA VAL A 103 -7.81 5.51 -11.78
C VAL A 103 -9.23 5.66 -12.35
N SER A 104 -9.51 6.82 -12.91
CA SER A 104 -10.83 7.13 -13.42
C SER A 104 -10.72 8.05 -14.65
N HIS A 105 -11.71 8.01 -15.51
CA HIS A 105 -11.81 8.93 -16.64
C HIS A 105 -12.89 10.00 -16.40
N LEU A 106 -13.58 9.91 -15.27
CA LEU A 106 -14.61 10.86 -14.85
C LEU A 106 -14.38 11.22 -13.39
N ASP A 107 -15.15 12.16 -12.89
CA ASP A 107 -15.10 12.53 -11.49
C ASP A 107 -15.46 11.34 -10.60
N VAL A 108 -14.73 11.18 -9.52
CA VAL A 108 -14.97 10.13 -8.53
C VAL A 108 -15.28 10.78 -7.20
N LYS A 109 -16.32 10.28 -6.56
CA LYS A 109 -16.66 10.67 -5.20
C LYS A 109 -16.44 9.48 -4.28
N LEU A 110 -15.62 9.67 -3.27
CA LEU A 110 -15.38 8.66 -2.26
C LEU A 110 -15.93 9.14 -0.93
N GLU A 111 -16.61 8.27 -0.21
CA GLU A 111 -17.16 8.57 1.08
C GLU A 111 -16.59 7.58 2.10
N PHE A 112 -16.02 8.11 3.17
CA PHE A 112 -15.47 7.30 4.24
C PHE A 112 -16.31 7.47 5.50
N GLU A 113 -16.91 6.38 5.94
CA GLU A 113 -17.75 6.38 7.12
C GLU A 113 -16.93 6.61 8.39
N PRO A 114 -17.55 7.18 9.45
CA PRO A 114 -16.82 7.45 10.69
C PRO A 114 -16.11 6.24 11.29
N ASP A 115 -16.71 5.07 11.25
CA ASP A 115 -16.07 3.86 11.78
C ASP A 115 -14.79 3.53 11.03
N PHE A 116 -14.80 3.68 9.72
CA PHE A 116 -13.59 3.49 8.91
C PHE A 116 -12.51 4.49 9.30
N LEU A 117 -12.88 5.76 9.40
CA LEU A 117 -11.95 6.82 9.76
C LEU A 117 -11.34 6.62 11.14
N MET A 118 -12.15 6.11 12.08
CA MET A 118 -11.66 5.80 13.41
C MET A 118 -10.64 4.67 13.41
N LYS A 119 -10.93 3.60 12.69
CA LYS A 119 -10.01 2.46 12.56
C LYS A 119 -8.70 2.89 11.90
N LEU A 120 -8.82 3.71 10.87
CA LEU A 120 -7.65 4.25 10.18
C LEU A 120 -6.82 5.14 11.11
N ALA A 121 -7.47 6.03 11.85
CA ALA A 121 -6.80 6.93 12.77
C ALA A 121 -6.08 6.17 13.88
N ASN A 122 -6.63 5.06 14.33
CA ASN A 122 -6.02 4.24 15.37
C ASN A 122 -4.70 3.61 14.95
N LEU A 123 -4.46 3.46 13.65
CA LEU A 123 -3.19 2.96 13.14
C LEU A 123 -2.08 4.00 13.25
N LYS A 124 -2.43 5.28 13.34
CA LYS A 124 -1.47 6.40 13.44
C LYS A 124 -0.47 6.42 12.29
N ILE A 125 -0.98 6.22 11.08
CA ILE A 125 -0.18 6.25 9.86
C ILE A 125 -0.81 7.21 8.85
N PRO A 126 -0.01 7.78 7.95
CA PRO A 126 -0.55 8.58 6.86
C PRO A 126 -1.42 7.75 5.91
N PHE A 127 -2.43 8.39 5.36
CA PHE A 127 -3.29 7.81 4.33
C PHE A 127 -3.32 8.81 3.18
N LEU A 128 -2.85 8.36 2.02
CA LEU A 128 -2.77 9.19 0.83
C LEU A 128 -3.82 8.75 -0.17
N ILE A 129 -4.32 9.70 -0.95
CA ILE A 129 -5.20 9.41 -2.06
C ILE A 129 -4.56 10.02 -3.30
N SER A 130 -4.26 9.17 -4.28
CA SER A 130 -3.65 9.58 -5.54
C SER A 130 -4.64 9.36 -6.66
N GLY A 131 -4.96 10.44 -7.38
CA GLY A 131 -5.89 10.37 -8.49
C GLY A 131 -5.17 10.36 -9.82
N TYR A 132 -5.61 9.49 -10.72
CA TYR A 132 -5.08 9.39 -12.07
C TYR A 132 -6.22 9.49 -13.06
N ILE A 133 -6.10 10.39 -14.03
CA ILE A 133 -7.11 10.54 -15.08
C ILE A 133 -6.67 9.70 -16.27
N GLU A 134 -7.53 8.77 -16.67
CA GLU A 134 -7.30 7.94 -17.84
C GLU A 134 -8.10 8.50 -19.00
N THR A 135 -7.40 8.88 -20.08
CA THR A 135 -8.04 9.38 -21.27
C THR A 135 -8.32 8.21 -22.20
N ALA A 136 -9.54 8.15 -22.72
CA ALA A 136 -10.02 6.98 -23.45
C ALA A 136 -9.74 7.01 -24.95
N ASP A 137 -9.17 8.06 -25.47
CA ASP A 137 -9.07 8.30 -26.90
C ASP A 137 -7.65 8.19 -27.46
N GLU A 138 -6.76 7.75 -26.63
CA GLU A 138 -5.34 7.65 -27.03
C GLU A 138 -5.01 6.26 -27.65
#